data_0fd6a8028e6d6b0a05c3dca04390294b
#
_entry.id   0fd6a8028e6d6b0a05c3dca04390294b
#
_cell.length_a   1.000
_cell.length_b   1.000
_cell.length_c   1.000
_cell.angle_alpha   90.00
_cell.angle_beta   90.00
_cell.angle_gamma   90.00
#
_symmetry.space_group_name_H-M   'P 1'
#
loop_
_entity.id
_entity.type
_entity.pdbx_description
1 polymer ?
#
loop_
_entity_poly.entity_id
_entity_poly.type
_entity_poly.pdbx_seq_one_letter_code
_entity_poly.pdbx_strand_id
1 'polypeptide(L)'
;MENVIDVKGLCKTYIVNKYSNNVLRNIDFTLKTGEFITIMGPSGSGKSTMLYTVSGMDRATSGDIEFMDQNLADLNDKEMAKIRLLNMGFIFQQMYMMKKLCILDNILLPGFHAGLASRAKIREEAETLMRRLGIIEIADNKITEVSGGQLQRACLCRALINHPKVLFADEPTGALNSKAAGEVMNELINVNREGTAILMVTHSARVAAASERVIYLIDGHIEGEIELGKLETEAELGARERKINKWLMEQGW
;
A
#
# COMPACT_ATOMS: atom_id res chain seq x y z
N MET A 1 18.50 7.63 7.68
CA MET A 1 17.47 7.73 6.63
C MET A 1 16.38 8.64 7.17
N GLU A 2 15.82 9.49 6.35
CA GLU A 2 14.75 10.42 6.71
C GLU A 2 13.41 9.70 6.79
N ASN A 3 12.55 10.08 7.73
CA ASN A 3 11.21 9.52 7.81
C ASN A 3 10.36 10.11 6.69
N VAL A 4 9.69 9.27 5.91
CA VAL A 4 8.69 9.72 4.94
C VAL A 4 7.31 9.84 5.59
N ILE A 5 7.06 9.04 6.64
CA ILE A 5 5.88 9.13 7.50
C ILE A 5 6.32 9.03 8.96
N ASP A 6 5.79 9.92 9.81
CA ASP A 6 5.92 9.86 11.26
C ASP A 6 4.53 9.95 11.88
N VAL A 7 4.17 8.97 12.71
CA VAL A 7 2.84 8.84 13.33
C VAL A 7 3.00 8.85 14.84
N LYS A 8 2.26 9.76 15.51
CA LYS A 8 2.31 9.94 16.96
C LYS A 8 0.92 9.97 17.57
N GLY A 9 0.65 9.08 18.51
CA GLY A 9 -0.58 9.04 19.29
C GLY A 9 -1.83 8.88 18.44
N LEU A 10 -1.74 8.22 17.27
CA LEU A 10 -2.84 8.11 16.33
C LEU A 10 -4.02 7.33 16.92
N CYS A 11 -5.18 7.97 16.95
CA CYS A 11 -6.44 7.36 17.32
C CYS A 11 -7.47 7.50 16.19
N LYS A 12 -8.28 6.44 16.01
CA LYS A 12 -9.42 6.46 15.09
C LYS A 12 -10.65 5.87 15.73
N THR A 13 -11.71 6.68 15.79
CA THR A 13 -13.02 6.31 16.33
C THR A 13 -14.08 6.53 15.28
N TYR A 14 -14.93 5.54 15.05
CA TYR A 14 -16.14 5.68 14.25
C TYR A 14 -17.37 5.76 15.16
N ILE A 15 -18.32 6.62 14.80
CA ILE A 15 -19.60 6.72 15.49
C ILE A 15 -20.67 6.07 14.61
N VAL A 16 -21.20 4.93 15.04
CA VAL A 16 -22.25 4.19 14.32
C VAL A 16 -23.46 4.05 15.25
N ASN A 17 -24.63 4.54 14.82
CA ASN A 17 -25.87 4.45 15.60
C ASN A 17 -25.73 4.97 17.05
N LYS A 18 -25.00 6.08 17.25
CA LYS A 18 -24.67 6.68 18.56
C LYS A 18 -23.70 5.89 19.45
N TYR A 19 -23.18 4.76 18.99
CA TYR A 19 -22.13 4.02 19.66
C TYR A 19 -20.77 4.40 19.09
N SER A 20 -19.81 4.65 19.98
CA SER A 20 -18.43 4.96 19.60
C SER A 20 -17.63 3.65 19.53
N ASN A 21 -16.97 3.42 18.40
CA ASN A 21 -16.08 2.28 18.18
C ASN A 21 -14.65 2.78 17.96
N ASN A 22 -13.78 2.58 18.94
CA ASN A 22 -12.38 2.96 18.89
C ASN A 22 -11.59 1.87 18.16
N VAL A 23 -11.29 2.11 16.89
CA VAL A 23 -10.63 1.14 16.00
C VAL A 23 -9.11 1.24 16.08
N LEU A 24 -8.54 2.44 16.26
CA LEU A 24 -7.11 2.63 16.51
C LEU A 24 -6.93 3.39 17.81
N ARG A 25 -5.91 3.01 18.59
CA ARG A 25 -5.71 3.49 19.95
C ARG A 25 -4.23 3.74 20.21
N ASN A 26 -3.86 5.02 20.18
CA ASN A 26 -2.51 5.50 20.52
C ASN A 26 -1.42 4.77 19.71
N ILE A 27 -1.50 4.83 18.39
CA ILE A 27 -0.54 4.21 17.48
C ILE A 27 0.63 5.15 17.26
N ASP A 28 1.84 4.65 17.49
CA ASP A 28 3.10 5.32 17.20
C ASP A 28 3.95 4.44 16.29
N PHE A 29 4.37 4.95 15.13
CA PHE A 29 5.37 4.29 14.27
C PHE A 29 5.93 5.26 13.25
N THR A 30 7.06 4.91 12.65
CA THR A 30 7.66 5.65 11.54
C THR A 30 7.82 4.75 10.32
N LEU A 31 7.73 5.34 9.12
CA LEU A 31 8.14 4.71 7.86
C LEU A 31 9.26 5.54 7.27
N LYS A 32 10.42 4.91 7.05
CA LYS A 32 11.58 5.58 6.45
C LYS A 32 11.49 5.58 4.93
N THR A 33 12.16 6.54 4.30
CA THR A 33 12.29 6.57 2.83
C THR A 33 12.89 5.25 2.33
N GLY A 34 12.20 4.61 1.38
CA GLY A 34 12.61 3.33 0.81
C GLY A 34 12.46 2.12 1.74
N GLU A 35 11.84 2.26 2.91
CA GLU A 35 11.54 1.13 3.80
C GLU A 35 10.29 0.37 3.35
N PHE A 36 10.30 -0.94 3.51
CA PHE A 36 9.13 -1.78 3.29
C PHE A 36 8.60 -2.31 4.63
N ILE A 37 7.44 -1.81 5.07
CA ILE A 37 6.76 -2.26 6.29
C ILE A 37 5.50 -3.04 5.93
N THR A 38 5.26 -4.13 6.66
CA THR A 38 3.99 -4.86 6.62
C THR A 38 3.28 -4.79 7.96
N ILE A 39 1.98 -4.47 7.94
CA ILE A 39 1.08 -4.56 9.10
C ILE A 39 0.35 -5.90 9.04
N MET A 40 0.50 -6.72 10.07
CA MET A 40 -0.21 -7.98 10.26
C MET A 40 -1.13 -7.91 11.47
N GLY A 41 -2.08 -8.84 11.58
CA GLY A 41 -3.02 -8.91 12.70
C GLY A 41 -4.29 -9.66 12.31
N PRO A 42 -5.12 -10.09 13.29
CA PRO A 42 -6.37 -10.80 13.03
C PRO A 42 -7.39 -9.94 12.27
N SER A 43 -8.43 -10.57 11.74
CA SER A 43 -9.51 -9.82 11.09
C SER A 43 -10.17 -8.87 12.11
N GLY A 44 -10.44 -7.65 11.69
CA GLY A 44 -11.04 -6.62 12.57
C GLY A 44 -10.05 -5.87 13.48
N SER A 45 -8.76 -6.18 13.49
CA SER A 45 -7.77 -5.48 14.36
C SER A 45 -7.50 -4.02 13.99
N GLY A 46 -8.01 -3.52 12.85
CA GLY A 46 -7.84 -2.13 12.43
C GLY A 46 -6.79 -1.88 11.35
N LYS A 47 -6.19 -2.93 10.75
CA LYS A 47 -5.10 -2.81 9.75
C LYS A 47 -5.41 -1.89 8.57
N SER A 48 -6.50 -2.16 7.84
CA SER A 48 -6.92 -1.31 6.70
C SER A 48 -7.30 0.10 7.18
N THR A 49 -7.91 0.22 8.36
CA THR A 49 -8.18 1.53 8.98
C THR A 49 -6.88 2.30 9.23
N MET A 50 -5.84 1.63 9.77
CA MET A 50 -4.53 2.23 9.99
C MET A 50 -3.93 2.71 8.67
N LEU A 51 -3.91 1.86 7.64
CA LEU A 51 -3.40 2.20 6.31
C LEU A 51 -4.14 3.39 5.71
N TYR A 52 -5.48 3.42 5.76
CA TYR A 52 -6.27 4.52 5.19
C TYR A 52 -6.16 5.82 6.01
N THR A 53 -6.02 5.73 7.32
CA THR A 53 -5.86 6.92 8.17
C THR A 53 -4.46 7.52 7.97
N VAL A 54 -3.42 6.70 7.96
CA VAL A 54 -2.03 7.15 7.75
C VAL A 54 -1.82 7.76 6.36
N SER A 55 -2.53 7.26 5.35
CA SER A 55 -2.49 7.83 3.98
C SER A 55 -3.38 9.07 3.79
N GLY A 56 -4.08 9.53 4.83
CA GLY A 56 -5.01 10.64 4.74
C GLY A 56 -6.25 10.36 3.86
N MET A 57 -6.54 9.10 3.54
CA MET A 57 -7.81 8.74 2.91
C MET A 57 -8.98 8.85 3.88
N ASP A 58 -8.72 8.54 5.14
CA ASP A 58 -9.65 8.79 6.24
C ASP A 58 -8.96 9.70 7.26
N ARG A 59 -9.70 10.60 7.90
CA ARG A 59 -9.14 11.53 8.86
C ARG A 59 -8.93 10.85 10.21
N ALA A 60 -7.80 11.10 10.86
CA ALA A 60 -7.58 10.73 12.25
C ALA A 60 -8.63 11.39 13.17
N THR A 61 -8.99 10.73 14.26
CA THR A 61 -9.80 11.34 15.31
C THR A 61 -8.94 12.21 16.22
N SER A 62 -7.72 11.77 16.50
CA SER A 62 -6.67 12.50 17.21
C SER A 62 -5.30 11.90 16.92
N GLY A 63 -4.24 12.59 17.38
CA GLY A 63 -2.86 12.26 17.08
C GLY A 63 -2.37 12.95 15.81
N ASP A 64 -1.06 12.86 15.58
CA ASP A 64 -0.37 13.53 14.48
C ASP A 64 0.13 12.53 13.44
N ILE A 65 0.00 12.90 12.18
CA ILE A 65 0.56 12.17 11.04
C ILE A 65 1.36 13.18 10.21
N GLU A 66 2.67 13.08 10.26
CA GLU A 66 3.56 13.88 9.42
C GLU A 66 3.93 13.08 8.18
N PHE A 67 3.75 13.67 7.01
CA PHE A 67 4.18 13.16 5.72
C PHE A 67 5.18 14.14 5.11
N MET A 68 6.45 13.73 4.95
CA MET A 68 7.53 14.58 4.43
C MET A 68 7.55 15.95 5.14
N ASP A 69 7.63 15.93 6.47
CA ASP A 69 7.65 17.11 7.38
C ASP A 69 6.39 17.99 7.35
N GLN A 70 5.30 17.51 6.77
CA GLN A 70 4.01 18.22 6.73
C GLN A 70 2.95 17.45 7.51
N ASN A 71 2.35 18.09 8.55
CA ASN A 71 1.26 17.47 9.30
C ASN A 71 -0.02 17.40 8.44
N LEU A 72 -0.52 16.18 8.25
CA LEU A 72 -1.72 15.94 7.44
C LEU A 72 -3.00 16.53 8.06
N ALA A 73 -3.03 16.76 9.38
CA ALA A 73 -4.17 17.35 10.06
C ALA A 73 -4.40 18.83 9.68
N ASP A 74 -3.34 19.54 9.29
CA ASP A 74 -3.38 20.95 8.91
C ASP A 74 -3.93 21.18 7.50
N LEU A 75 -4.07 20.12 6.71
CA LEU A 75 -4.43 20.19 5.31
C LEU A 75 -5.95 20.18 5.10
N ASN A 76 -6.41 21.02 4.18
CA ASN A 76 -7.77 20.91 3.66
C ASN A 76 -7.87 19.75 2.64
N ASP A 77 -9.10 19.37 2.27
CA ASP A 77 -9.36 18.22 1.38
C ASP A 77 -8.70 18.35 0.00
N LYS A 78 -8.57 19.57 -0.53
CA LYS A 78 -7.93 19.83 -1.82
C LYS A 78 -6.41 19.64 -1.75
N GLU A 79 -5.79 20.13 -0.70
CA GLU A 79 -4.35 19.95 -0.44
C GLU A 79 -4.02 18.49 -0.20
N MET A 80 -4.82 17.81 0.63
CA MET A 80 -4.70 16.39 0.87
C MET A 80 -4.85 15.56 -0.42
N ALA A 81 -5.85 15.88 -1.26
CA ALA A 81 -6.03 15.21 -2.55
C ALA A 81 -4.81 15.40 -3.47
N LYS A 82 -4.19 16.59 -3.45
CA LYS A 82 -2.99 16.88 -4.22
C LYS A 82 -1.79 16.08 -3.71
N ILE A 83 -1.57 15.99 -2.40
CA ILE A 83 -0.49 15.16 -1.81
C ILE A 83 -0.66 13.70 -2.21
N ARG A 84 -1.86 13.14 -2.04
CA ARG A 84 -2.14 11.76 -2.45
C ARG A 84 -1.86 11.53 -3.92
N LEU A 85 -2.34 12.43 -4.78
CA LEU A 85 -2.17 12.31 -6.23
C LEU A 85 -0.71 12.30 -6.66
N LEU A 86 0.13 13.13 -6.03
CA LEU A 86 1.51 13.37 -6.47
C LEU A 86 2.54 12.47 -5.77
N ASN A 87 2.25 12.02 -4.54
CA ASN A 87 3.25 11.38 -3.70
C ASN A 87 2.86 9.99 -3.18
N MET A 88 1.61 9.58 -3.34
CA MET A 88 1.11 8.33 -2.79
C MET A 88 0.51 7.45 -3.89
N GLY A 89 0.91 6.19 -3.94
CA GLY A 89 0.29 5.16 -4.77
C GLY A 89 -0.62 4.28 -3.93
N PHE A 90 -1.69 3.74 -4.52
CA PHE A 90 -2.65 2.92 -3.79
C PHE A 90 -2.99 1.64 -4.55
N ILE A 91 -2.85 0.51 -3.85
CA ILE A 91 -3.34 -0.81 -4.27
C ILE A 91 -4.37 -1.24 -3.25
N PHE A 92 -5.61 -1.44 -3.70
CA PHE A 92 -6.73 -1.83 -2.86
C PHE A 92 -7.07 -3.30 -3.07
N GLN A 93 -7.58 -3.96 -2.04
CA GLN A 93 -8.11 -5.31 -2.13
C GLN A 93 -9.21 -5.43 -3.21
N GLN A 94 -10.07 -4.42 -3.36
CA GLN A 94 -11.16 -4.37 -4.35
C GLN A 94 -10.79 -3.64 -5.65
N MET A 95 -9.51 -3.46 -5.97
CA MET A 95 -8.97 -2.90 -7.22
C MET A 95 -9.53 -1.53 -7.66
N TYR A 96 -10.82 -1.21 -7.48
CA TYR A 96 -11.52 0.05 -7.79
C TYR A 96 -11.17 0.66 -9.16
N MET A 97 -11.23 -0.16 -10.21
CA MET A 97 -11.09 0.31 -11.60
C MET A 97 -12.41 0.87 -12.12
N MET A 98 -12.35 1.91 -12.95
CA MET A 98 -13.52 2.53 -13.57
C MET A 98 -14.04 1.65 -14.70
N LYS A 99 -15.26 1.10 -14.55
CA LYS A 99 -15.86 0.11 -15.46
C LYS A 99 -16.10 0.61 -16.90
N LYS A 100 -16.21 1.92 -17.08
CA LYS A 100 -16.44 2.55 -18.38
C LYS A 100 -15.18 2.86 -19.17
N LEU A 101 -14.01 2.68 -18.56
CA LEU A 101 -12.70 2.92 -19.16
C LEU A 101 -12.02 1.59 -19.51
N CYS A 102 -11.17 1.59 -20.55
CA CYS A 102 -10.27 0.48 -20.81
C CYS A 102 -9.14 0.43 -19.74
N ILE A 103 -8.31 -0.61 -19.79
CA ILE A 103 -7.20 -0.78 -18.83
C ILE A 103 -6.23 0.41 -18.92
N LEU A 104 -5.79 0.76 -20.11
CA LEU A 104 -4.86 1.87 -20.32
C LEU A 104 -5.43 3.20 -19.80
N ASP A 105 -6.69 3.51 -20.08
CA ASP A 105 -7.30 4.76 -19.61
C ASP A 105 -7.38 4.84 -18.09
N ASN A 106 -7.64 3.71 -17.41
CA ASN A 106 -7.60 3.64 -15.96
C ASN A 106 -6.20 3.95 -15.41
N ILE A 107 -5.15 3.50 -16.09
CA ILE A 107 -3.75 3.75 -15.69
C ILE A 107 -3.37 5.22 -15.96
N LEU A 108 -3.80 5.78 -17.09
CA LEU A 108 -3.49 7.16 -17.50
C LEU A 108 -4.15 8.23 -16.62
N LEU A 109 -5.32 7.91 -16.04
CA LEU A 109 -6.16 8.89 -15.35
C LEU A 109 -5.44 9.69 -14.25
N PRO A 110 -4.71 9.09 -13.29
CA PRO A 110 -3.97 9.85 -12.29
C PRO A 110 -2.86 10.71 -12.90
N GLY A 111 -2.15 10.22 -13.91
CA GLY A 111 -1.10 10.97 -14.59
C GLY A 111 -1.65 12.21 -15.31
N PHE A 112 -2.77 12.07 -16.02
CA PHE A 112 -3.44 13.21 -16.67
C PHE A 112 -3.95 14.22 -15.64
N HIS A 113 -4.45 13.75 -14.50
CA HIS A 113 -4.94 14.63 -13.44
C HIS A 113 -3.80 15.38 -12.72
N ALA A 114 -2.65 14.74 -12.56
CA ALA A 114 -1.45 15.36 -11.99
C ALA A 114 -0.90 16.49 -12.87
N GLY A 115 -1.00 16.35 -14.19
CA GLY A 115 -0.60 17.39 -15.14
C GLY A 115 0.89 17.74 -15.14
N LEU A 116 1.76 16.84 -14.66
CA LEU A 116 3.20 17.07 -14.52
C LEU A 116 3.97 16.89 -15.84
N ALA A 117 3.37 16.26 -16.84
CA ALA A 117 3.97 16.01 -18.15
C ALA A 117 2.92 16.10 -19.28
N SER A 118 3.38 16.11 -20.53
CA SER A 118 2.49 16.06 -21.68
C SER A 118 1.73 14.73 -21.72
N ARG A 119 0.53 14.73 -22.33
CA ARG A 119 -0.27 13.51 -22.48
C ARG A 119 0.48 12.39 -23.21
N ALA A 120 1.29 12.75 -24.20
CA ALA A 120 2.11 11.78 -24.94
C ALA A 120 3.14 11.10 -24.03
N LYS A 121 3.85 11.88 -23.17
CA LYS A 121 4.83 11.35 -22.23
C LYS A 121 4.19 10.48 -21.15
N ILE A 122 3.01 10.88 -20.64
CA ILE A 122 2.27 10.08 -19.65
C ILE A 122 1.84 8.74 -20.26
N ARG A 123 1.40 8.75 -21.54
CA ARG A 123 1.04 7.53 -22.25
C ARG A 123 2.24 6.60 -22.46
N GLU A 124 3.37 7.15 -22.87
CA GLU A 124 4.62 6.38 -23.02
C GLU A 124 5.05 5.72 -21.71
N GLU A 125 4.95 6.45 -20.59
CA GLU A 125 5.23 5.94 -19.25
C GLU A 125 4.25 4.81 -18.87
N ALA A 126 2.95 4.99 -19.08
CA ALA A 126 1.95 3.97 -18.83
C ALA A 126 2.21 2.68 -19.63
N GLU A 127 2.52 2.81 -20.92
CA GLU A 127 2.85 1.68 -21.78
C GLU A 127 4.16 0.99 -21.35
N THR A 128 5.14 1.76 -20.86
CA THR A 128 6.39 1.22 -20.31
C THR A 128 6.13 0.40 -19.06
N LEU A 129 5.34 0.92 -18.11
CA LEU A 129 4.90 0.17 -16.92
C LEU A 129 4.12 -1.10 -17.31
N MET A 130 3.22 -1.01 -18.28
CA MET A 130 2.45 -2.17 -18.75
C MET A 130 3.32 -3.23 -19.40
N ARG A 131 4.36 -2.85 -20.18
CA ARG A 131 5.34 -3.80 -20.73
C ARG A 131 6.15 -4.46 -19.62
N ARG A 132 6.63 -3.68 -18.65
CA ARG A 132 7.37 -4.17 -17.48
C ARG A 132 6.55 -5.21 -16.69
N LEU A 133 5.24 -4.98 -16.54
CA LEU A 133 4.34 -5.89 -15.82
C LEU A 133 3.71 -6.97 -16.73
N GLY A 134 4.10 -7.08 -18.00
CA GLY A 134 3.61 -8.10 -18.93
C GLY A 134 2.12 -8.04 -19.19
N ILE A 135 1.57 -6.83 -19.35
CA ILE A 135 0.13 -6.60 -19.59
C ILE A 135 -0.16 -5.61 -20.71
N ILE A 136 0.81 -5.30 -21.56
CA ILE A 136 0.62 -4.32 -22.64
C ILE A 136 -0.45 -4.79 -23.66
N GLU A 137 -0.58 -6.07 -23.87
CA GLU A 137 -1.53 -6.68 -24.81
C GLU A 137 -3.00 -6.49 -24.42
N ILE A 138 -3.28 -6.14 -23.14
CA ILE A 138 -4.63 -5.88 -22.65
C ILE A 138 -4.96 -4.39 -22.52
N ALA A 139 -4.16 -3.50 -23.11
CA ALA A 139 -4.29 -2.05 -22.95
C ALA A 139 -5.71 -1.54 -23.30
N ASP A 140 -6.28 -2.03 -24.39
CA ASP A 140 -7.60 -1.62 -24.89
C ASP A 140 -8.76 -2.47 -24.36
N ASN A 141 -8.47 -3.51 -23.55
CA ASN A 141 -9.50 -4.37 -22.98
C ASN A 141 -10.31 -3.65 -21.89
N LYS A 142 -11.57 -4.06 -21.74
CA LYS A 142 -12.39 -3.68 -20.58
C LYS A 142 -11.95 -4.46 -19.35
N ILE A 143 -12.24 -3.94 -18.18
CA ILE A 143 -11.90 -4.59 -16.90
C ILE A 143 -12.56 -5.97 -16.72
N THR A 144 -13.67 -6.24 -17.43
CA THR A 144 -14.39 -7.51 -17.41
C THR A 144 -13.83 -8.56 -18.38
N GLU A 145 -12.85 -8.20 -19.20
CA GLU A 145 -12.26 -9.04 -20.25
C GLU A 145 -10.87 -9.57 -19.85
N VAL A 146 -10.42 -9.25 -18.64
CA VAL A 146 -9.08 -9.58 -18.16
C VAL A 146 -9.14 -10.46 -16.90
N SER A 147 -8.09 -11.22 -16.65
CA SER A 147 -7.98 -12.04 -15.44
C SER A 147 -7.71 -11.17 -14.20
N GLY A 148 -8.01 -11.71 -12.99
CA GLY A 148 -7.74 -11.01 -11.73
C GLY A 148 -6.27 -10.60 -11.57
N GLY A 149 -5.33 -11.47 -11.98
CA GLY A 149 -3.90 -11.15 -11.94
C GLY A 149 -3.49 -10.02 -12.91
N GLN A 150 -4.04 -10.01 -14.13
CA GLN A 150 -3.84 -8.91 -15.08
C GLN A 150 -4.42 -7.60 -14.53
N LEU A 151 -5.62 -7.64 -13.96
CA LEU A 151 -6.26 -6.47 -13.36
C LEU A 151 -5.47 -5.92 -12.17
N GLN A 152 -4.91 -6.80 -11.32
CA GLN A 152 -4.06 -6.39 -10.20
C GLN A 152 -2.77 -5.72 -10.67
N ARG A 153 -2.11 -6.26 -11.71
CA ARG A 153 -0.95 -5.60 -12.32
C ARG A 153 -1.28 -4.25 -12.96
N ALA A 154 -2.47 -4.11 -13.54
CA ALA A 154 -2.95 -2.82 -14.01
C ALA A 154 -3.19 -1.82 -12.86
N CYS A 155 -3.70 -2.28 -11.70
CA CYS A 155 -3.80 -1.46 -10.49
C CYS A 155 -2.42 -0.99 -10.01
N LEU A 156 -1.42 -1.85 -10.08
CA LEU A 156 -0.04 -1.49 -9.75
C LEU A 156 0.52 -0.45 -10.74
N CYS A 157 0.32 -0.61 -12.06
CA CYS A 157 0.68 0.42 -13.05
C CYS A 157 0.02 1.77 -12.70
N ARG A 158 -1.29 1.77 -12.40
CA ARG A 158 -2.03 2.98 -12.00
C ARG A 158 -1.45 3.63 -10.74
N ALA A 159 -1.05 2.83 -9.76
CA ALA A 159 -0.46 3.34 -8.52
C ALA A 159 0.92 3.96 -8.74
N LEU A 160 1.68 3.50 -9.74
CA LEU A 160 3.06 3.91 -10.01
C LEU A 160 3.19 5.06 -11.01
N ILE A 161 2.14 5.41 -11.77
CA ILE A 161 2.23 6.35 -12.91
C ILE A 161 2.78 7.74 -12.54
N ASN A 162 2.59 8.17 -11.31
CA ASN A 162 3.08 9.46 -10.80
C ASN A 162 4.38 9.32 -9.97
N HIS A 163 5.09 8.19 -10.01
CA HIS A 163 6.33 7.93 -9.25
C HIS A 163 6.20 8.25 -7.75
N PRO A 164 5.28 7.57 -7.03
CA PRO A 164 4.96 7.90 -5.65
C PRO A 164 6.15 7.71 -4.72
N LYS A 165 6.21 8.52 -3.65
CA LYS A 165 7.19 8.35 -2.57
C LYS A 165 6.84 7.18 -1.65
N VAL A 166 5.53 6.93 -1.49
CA VAL A 166 5.00 5.82 -0.69
C VAL A 166 3.92 5.08 -1.47
N LEU A 167 3.99 3.75 -1.45
CA LEU A 167 2.95 2.86 -1.96
C LEU A 167 2.20 2.23 -0.77
N PHE A 168 0.91 2.46 -0.71
CA PHE A 168 0.00 1.85 0.25
C PHE A 168 -0.69 0.65 -0.39
N ALA A 169 -0.57 -0.54 0.20
CA ALA A 169 -1.11 -1.77 -0.36
C ALA A 169 -1.98 -2.51 0.65
N ASP A 170 -3.28 -2.57 0.40
CA ASP A 170 -4.23 -3.30 1.23
C ASP A 170 -4.54 -4.66 0.60
N GLU A 171 -4.00 -5.75 1.19
CA GLU A 171 -4.14 -7.14 0.73
C GLU A 171 -3.86 -7.31 -0.78
N PRO A 172 -2.69 -6.88 -1.29
CA PRO A 172 -2.45 -6.76 -2.73
C PRO A 172 -2.51 -8.09 -3.49
N THR A 173 -2.47 -9.21 -2.78
CA THR A 173 -2.47 -10.56 -3.35
C THR A 173 -3.64 -11.43 -2.90
N GLY A 174 -4.53 -10.92 -2.05
CA GLY A 174 -5.57 -11.72 -1.37
C GLY A 174 -6.57 -12.42 -2.28
N ALA A 175 -6.81 -11.90 -3.49
CA ALA A 175 -7.74 -12.47 -4.48
C ALA A 175 -7.03 -13.25 -5.61
N LEU A 176 -5.72 -13.49 -5.51
CA LEU A 176 -4.90 -14.04 -6.59
C LEU A 176 -4.50 -15.50 -6.32
N ASN A 177 -4.31 -16.27 -7.41
CA ASN A 177 -3.62 -17.55 -7.31
C ASN A 177 -2.12 -17.35 -7.00
N SER A 178 -1.45 -18.42 -6.55
CA SER A 178 -0.06 -18.35 -6.08
C SER A 178 0.93 -17.79 -7.12
N LYS A 179 0.72 -18.07 -8.41
CA LYS A 179 1.58 -17.57 -9.49
C LYS A 179 1.42 -16.06 -9.66
N ALA A 180 0.19 -15.58 -9.82
CA ALA A 180 -0.11 -14.16 -9.97
C ALA A 180 0.29 -13.36 -8.72
N ALA A 181 0.10 -13.94 -7.53
CA ALA A 181 0.56 -13.34 -6.27
C ALA A 181 2.09 -13.17 -6.24
N GLY A 182 2.85 -14.18 -6.70
CA GLY A 182 4.30 -14.09 -6.83
C GLY A 182 4.74 -12.98 -7.78
N GLU A 183 4.10 -12.86 -8.94
CA GLU A 183 4.40 -11.82 -9.93
C GLU A 183 4.16 -10.40 -9.36
N VAL A 184 3.06 -10.19 -8.63
CA VAL A 184 2.77 -8.91 -7.96
C VAL A 184 3.78 -8.62 -6.85
N MET A 185 4.12 -9.61 -6.02
CA MET A 185 5.09 -9.42 -4.93
C MET A 185 6.50 -9.11 -5.45
N ASN A 186 6.94 -9.78 -6.50
CA ASN A 186 8.23 -9.50 -7.13
C ASN A 186 8.30 -8.06 -7.64
N GLU A 187 7.20 -7.55 -8.20
CA GLU A 187 7.16 -6.18 -8.65
C GLU A 187 7.15 -5.17 -7.49
N LEU A 188 6.45 -5.47 -6.38
CA LEU A 188 6.52 -4.63 -5.17
C LEU A 188 7.95 -4.58 -4.60
N ILE A 189 8.66 -5.71 -4.58
CA ILE A 189 10.07 -5.78 -4.17
C ILE A 189 10.95 -4.92 -5.10
N ASN A 190 10.74 -4.96 -6.42
CA ASN A 190 11.49 -4.16 -7.39
C ASN A 190 11.23 -2.66 -7.18
N VAL A 191 9.98 -2.26 -7.04
CA VAL A 191 9.58 -0.86 -6.77
C VAL A 191 10.19 -0.35 -5.47
N ASN A 192 10.24 -1.18 -4.43
CA ASN A 192 10.90 -0.83 -3.18
C ASN A 192 12.42 -0.68 -3.35
N ARG A 193 13.08 -1.58 -4.08
CA ARG A 193 14.51 -1.48 -4.41
C ARG A 193 14.86 -0.22 -5.21
N GLU A 194 13.91 0.31 -6.00
CA GLU A 194 14.02 1.58 -6.72
C GLU A 194 13.86 2.80 -5.80
N GLY A 195 13.55 2.59 -4.50
CA GLY A 195 13.52 3.64 -3.47
C GLY A 195 12.12 4.09 -3.05
N THR A 196 11.04 3.51 -3.58
CA THR A 196 9.68 3.77 -3.09
C THR A 196 9.47 3.07 -1.75
N ALA A 197 9.05 3.82 -0.72
CA ALA A 197 8.65 3.21 0.54
C ALA A 197 7.31 2.46 0.37
N ILE A 198 7.13 1.37 1.11
CA ILE A 198 5.90 0.56 1.03
C ILE A 198 5.33 0.35 2.42
N LEU A 199 4.04 0.68 2.60
CA LEU A 199 3.24 0.27 3.75
C LEU A 199 2.17 -0.70 3.26
N MET A 200 2.30 -1.97 3.64
CA MET A 200 1.41 -3.05 3.19
C MET A 200 0.62 -3.63 4.35
N VAL A 201 -0.60 -4.02 4.08
CA VAL A 201 -1.43 -4.84 4.99
C VAL A 201 -1.60 -6.22 4.40
N THR A 202 -1.37 -7.25 5.20
CA THR A 202 -1.68 -8.64 4.82
C THR A 202 -1.84 -9.53 6.05
N HIS A 203 -2.54 -10.64 5.88
CA HIS A 203 -2.62 -11.72 6.88
C HIS A 203 -1.67 -12.89 6.57
N SER A 204 -0.92 -12.83 5.46
CA SER A 204 -0.03 -13.88 5.01
C SER A 204 1.42 -13.62 5.42
N ALA A 205 1.98 -14.46 6.28
CA ALA A 205 3.39 -14.40 6.66
C ALA A 205 4.34 -14.59 5.45
N ARG A 206 3.93 -15.38 4.46
CA ARG A 206 4.66 -15.55 3.21
C ARG A 206 4.79 -14.24 2.43
N VAL A 207 3.72 -13.44 2.38
CA VAL A 207 3.70 -12.13 1.73
C VAL A 207 4.51 -11.12 2.55
N ALA A 208 4.33 -11.12 3.87
CA ALA A 208 5.07 -10.26 4.80
C ALA A 208 6.59 -10.52 4.82
N ALA A 209 7.05 -11.72 4.40
CA ALA A 209 8.47 -12.06 4.33
C ALA A 209 9.29 -11.16 3.39
N ALA A 210 8.63 -10.44 2.48
CA ALA A 210 9.26 -9.48 1.58
C ALA A 210 9.64 -8.15 2.27
N SER A 211 9.00 -7.82 3.39
CA SER A 211 9.21 -6.54 4.09
C SER A 211 10.46 -6.53 4.98
N GLU A 212 10.96 -5.34 5.28
CA GLU A 212 12.09 -5.12 6.20
C GLU A 212 11.66 -5.22 7.66
N ARG A 213 10.40 -4.83 7.94
CA ARG A 213 9.82 -4.82 9.29
C ARG A 213 8.35 -5.23 9.23
N VAL A 214 7.91 -5.98 10.24
CA VAL A 214 6.51 -6.38 10.38
C VAL A 214 5.98 -5.84 11.71
N ILE A 215 4.87 -5.13 11.64
CA ILE A 215 4.11 -4.60 12.78
C ILE A 215 2.93 -5.54 13.02
N TYR A 216 2.72 -5.95 14.27
CA TYR A 216 1.59 -6.77 14.69
C TYR A 216 0.54 -5.92 15.40
N LEU A 217 -0.65 -5.82 14.80
CA LEU A 217 -1.76 -5.00 15.27
C LEU A 217 -2.87 -5.89 15.85
N ILE A 218 -3.24 -5.68 17.12
CA ILE A 218 -4.35 -6.35 17.81
C ILE A 218 -5.25 -5.27 18.43
N ASP A 219 -6.56 -5.37 18.24
CA ASP A 219 -7.57 -4.52 18.89
C ASP A 219 -7.25 -3.01 18.83
N GLY A 220 -6.64 -2.60 17.72
CA GLY A 220 -6.25 -1.22 17.49
C GLY A 220 -4.97 -0.75 18.16
N HIS A 221 -4.17 -1.66 18.74
CA HIS A 221 -2.84 -1.38 19.32
C HIS A 221 -1.74 -2.10 18.57
N ILE A 222 -0.54 -1.51 18.53
CA ILE A 222 0.67 -2.21 18.13
C ILE A 222 1.11 -3.08 19.31
N GLU A 223 0.99 -4.39 19.16
CA GLU A 223 1.41 -5.37 20.18
C GLU A 223 2.90 -5.65 20.10
N GLY A 224 3.47 -5.61 18.92
CA GLY A 224 4.90 -5.80 18.73
C GLY A 224 5.35 -5.54 17.30
N GLU A 225 6.67 -5.53 17.15
CA GLU A 225 7.34 -5.38 15.85
C GLU A 225 8.49 -6.39 15.75
N ILE A 226 8.72 -6.90 14.54
CA ILE A 226 9.89 -7.72 14.22
C ILE A 226 10.66 -7.12 13.07
N GLU A 227 11.96 -6.93 13.26
CA GLU A 227 12.88 -6.51 12.20
C GLU A 227 13.45 -7.74 11.47
N LEU A 228 13.36 -7.68 10.13
CA LEU A 228 13.90 -8.70 9.23
C LEU A 228 15.11 -8.18 8.46
N GLY A 229 15.26 -6.84 8.38
CA GLY A 229 16.26 -6.18 7.54
C GLY A 229 15.90 -6.21 6.05
N LYS A 230 16.72 -5.61 5.20
CA LYS A 230 16.51 -5.61 3.76
C LYS A 230 16.52 -7.02 3.17
N LEU A 231 15.64 -7.24 2.17
CA LEU A 231 15.61 -8.49 1.42
C LEU A 231 16.70 -8.44 0.34
N GLU A 232 17.80 -9.16 0.55
CA GLU A 232 18.91 -9.22 -0.40
C GLU A 232 18.59 -10.17 -1.56
N THR A 233 18.09 -11.36 -1.23
CA THR A 233 17.78 -12.39 -2.22
C THR A 233 16.43 -13.06 -1.95
N GLU A 234 15.76 -13.53 -3.01
CA GLU A 234 14.50 -14.28 -2.90
C GLU A 234 14.66 -15.61 -2.12
N ALA A 235 15.88 -16.16 -2.08
CA ALA A 235 16.17 -17.40 -1.33
C ALA A 235 15.92 -17.25 0.17
N GLU A 236 15.96 -16.02 0.71
CA GLU A 236 15.71 -15.74 2.12
C GLU A 236 14.23 -15.81 2.50
N LEU A 237 13.30 -15.65 1.55
CA LEU A 237 11.87 -15.53 1.81
C LEU A 237 11.34 -16.68 2.68
N GLY A 238 11.73 -17.92 2.40
CA GLY A 238 11.30 -19.06 3.20
C GLY A 238 11.82 -19.07 4.64
N ALA A 239 13.02 -18.55 4.90
CA ALA A 239 13.56 -18.41 6.24
C ALA A 239 12.87 -17.28 7.01
N ARG A 240 12.60 -16.15 6.35
CA ARG A 240 11.87 -14.99 6.88
C ARG A 240 10.43 -15.35 7.21
N GLU A 241 9.73 -16.09 6.34
CA GLU A 241 8.38 -16.61 6.61
C GLU A 241 8.34 -17.46 7.87
N ARG A 242 9.29 -18.40 8.05
CA ARG A 242 9.38 -19.22 9.28
C ARG A 242 9.66 -18.36 10.52
N LYS A 243 10.52 -17.34 10.41
CA LYS A 243 10.82 -16.39 11.50
C LYS A 243 9.58 -15.61 11.90
N ILE A 244 8.82 -15.10 10.94
CA ILE A 244 7.56 -14.39 11.19
C ILE A 244 6.54 -15.31 11.86
N ASN A 245 6.32 -16.52 11.31
CA ASN A 245 5.35 -17.47 11.88
C ASN A 245 5.69 -17.84 13.33
N LYS A 246 6.96 -18.10 13.63
CA LYS A 246 7.39 -18.37 15.00
C LYS A 246 7.10 -17.18 15.91
N TRP A 247 7.49 -15.98 15.50
CA TRP A 247 7.25 -14.77 16.27
C TRP A 247 5.76 -14.50 16.51
N LEU A 248 4.90 -14.67 15.47
CA LEU A 248 3.46 -14.51 15.62
C LEU A 248 2.86 -15.50 16.62
N MET A 249 3.32 -16.77 16.64
CA MET A 249 2.89 -17.75 17.64
C MET A 249 3.27 -17.30 19.07
N GLU A 250 4.43 -16.66 19.26
CA GLU A 250 4.86 -16.10 20.55
C GLU A 250 3.97 -14.91 20.96
N GLN A 251 3.35 -14.19 20.00
CA GLN A 251 2.41 -13.10 20.24
C GLN A 251 0.95 -13.58 20.40
N GLY A 252 0.68 -14.89 20.30
CA GLY A 252 -0.66 -15.46 20.48
C GLY A 252 -1.52 -15.50 19.21
N TRP A 253 -0.90 -15.42 18.03
CA TRP A 253 -1.56 -15.57 16.71
C TRP A 253 -2.08 -17.00 16.53
#